data_0b8274b849ff6eb6211eb730e34d63a0
#
_entry.id   0b8274b849ff6eb6211eb730e34d63a0
#
_cell.length_a   1.000
_cell.length_b   1.000
_cell.length_c   1.000
_cell.angle_alpha   90.00
_cell.angle_beta   90.00
_cell.angle_gamma   90.00
#
_symmetry.space_group_name_H-M   'P 1'
#
loop_
_entity.id
_entity.type
_entity.pdbx_description
1 polymer ?
#
loop_
_entity_poly.entity_id
_entity_poly.type
_entity_poly.pdbx_seq_one_letter_code
_entity_poly.pdbx_strand_id
1 'polypeptide(L)'
;EVAHGRWQTVPGSQRAAGFDGGAQSQISGYYDPIPAPDSPTGWVYIVADNFNRTAPARLFRVRPRDFPDRSRWQGWSSATGWGAQPTPLWGDRLGELNIRQIDGLTVLSYFNADTGNMEIRVANHPTALGAAPVTTVVRAGAWPDPVEALPEPGDNMLAQPYGGYIAPGSTLDEMGVFVSQWNTGPRDRAPYRVLQFVVNPFKP
;
A
#
# COMPACT_ATOMS: atom_id res chain seq x y z
N GLU A 1 -22.55 -10.15 -4.19
CA GLU A 1 -23.18 -9.68 -5.46
C GLU A 1 -23.73 -8.28 -5.25
N VAL A 2 -23.34 -7.35 -6.10
CA VAL A 2 -23.91 -6.00 -6.11
C VAL A 2 -25.07 -6.02 -7.11
N ALA A 3 -26.29 -5.83 -6.64
CA ALA A 3 -27.44 -5.66 -7.51
C ALA A 3 -27.22 -4.42 -8.39
N HIS A 4 -27.45 -4.53 -9.71
CA HIS A 4 -27.25 -3.45 -10.66
C HIS A 4 -27.81 -2.11 -10.15
N GLY A 5 -26.93 -1.11 -10.04
CA GLY A 5 -27.27 0.26 -9.71
C GLY A 5 -27.57 0.55 -8.22
N ARG A 6 -27.30 -0.38 -7.30
CA ARG A 6 -27.47 -0.15 -5.86
C ARG A 6 -26.21 -0.49 -5.10
N TRP A 7 -25.73 0.44 -4.29
CA TRP A 7 -24.66 0.24 -3.32
C TRP A 7 -25.26 -0.12 -1.98
N GLN A 8 -24.70 -1.12 -1.32
CA GLN A 8 -25.07 -1.47 0.05
C GLN A 8 -23.84 -1.85 0.86
N THR A 9 -23.86 -1.53 2.13
CA THR A 9 -22.82 -1.97 3.04
C THR A 9 -22.89 -3.48 3.21
N VAL A 10 -21.73 -4.14 3.13
CA VAL A 10 -21.65 -5.58 3.44
C VAL A 10 -21.88 -5.75 4.94
N PRO A 11 -22.86 -6.58 5.37
CA PRO A 11 -23.11 -6.83 6.78
C PRO A 11 -21.85 -7.29 7.51
N GLY A 12 -21.57 -6.74 8.69
CA GLY A 12 -20.41 -7.08 9.50
C GLY A 12 -19.08 -6.46 9.05
N SER A 13 -19.05 -5.71 7.93
CA SER A 13 -17.80 -5.07 7.44
C SER A 13 -17.51 -3.72 8.11
N GLN A 14 -18.48 -3.10 8.75
CA GLN A 14 -18.30 -1.80 9.41
C GLN A 14 -17.43 -1.92 10.66
N ARG A 15 -16.61 -0.91 10.89
CA ARG A 15 -15.74 -0.78 12.08
C ARG A 15 -15.81 0.63 12.63
N ALA A 16 -15.67 0.74 13.94
CA ALA A 16 -15.37 2.03 14.56
C ALA A 16 -13.98 2.51 14.13
N ALA A 17 -13.77 3.83 14.01
CA ALA A 17 -12.50 4.41 13.62
C ALA A 17 -11.34 4.01 14.55
N GLY A 18 -11.62 3.76 15.84
CA GLY A 18 -10.63 3.30 16.81
C GLY A 18 -10.43 1.78 16.88
N PHE A 19 -11.01 1.01 15.97
CA PHE A 19 -10.82 -0.44 15.96
C PHE A 19 -9.33 -0.79 15.82
N ASP A 20 -8.85 -1.72 16.66
CA ASP A 20 -7.42 -2.10 16.74
C ASP A 20 -6.48 -0.87 16.90
N GLY A 21 -6.89 0.10 17.73
CA GLY A 21 -6.15 1.35 17.93
C GLY A 21 -6.01 2.21 16.66
N GLY A 22 -6.89 2.02 15.68
CA GLY A 22 -6.82 2.67 14.37
C GLY A 22 -5.89 1.99 13.36
N ALA A 23 -5.19 0.93 13.75
CA ALA A 23 -4.18 0.26 12.91
C ALA A 23 -4.72 -0.44 11.67
N GLN A 24 -6.03 -0.44 11.47
CA GLN A 24 -6.71 -0.93 10.27
C GLN A 24 -7.60 0.13 9.64
N SER A 25 -7.25 1.42 9.79
CA SER A 25 -8.00 2.53 9.20
C SER A 25 -7.80 2.61 7.69
N GLN A 26 -6.61 2.26 7.22
CA GLN A 26 -6.29 2.08 5.80
C GLN A 26 -5.88 0.64 5.56
N ILE A 27 -6.40 0.06 4.50
CA ILE A 27 -6.09 -1.31 4.10
C ILE A 27 -5.88 -1.39 2.60
N SER A 28 -4.93 -2.23 2.19
CA SER A 28 -4.78 -2.68 0.82
C SER A 28 -4.52 -4.19 0.82
N GLY A 29 -5.08 -4.91 -0.14
CA GLY A 29 -4.95 -6.35 -0.19
C GLY A 29 -5.07 -6.93 -1.58
N TYR A 30 -4.62 -8.17 -1.73
CA TYR A 30 -4.81 -8.97 -2.93
C TYR A 30 -5.21 -10.40 -2.57
N TYR A 31 -5.89 -11.05 -3.48
CA TYR A 31 -6.25 -12.46 -3.37
C TYR A 31 -5.21 -13.34 -4.07
N ASP A 32 -4.65 -14.28 -3.33
CA ASP A 32 -3.80 -15.36 -3.83
C ASP A 32 -4.62 -16.65 -3.86
N PRO A 33 -4.96 -17.18 -5.04
CA PRO A 33 -5.79 -18.37 -5.17
C PRO A 33 -5.03 -19.68 -4.91
N ILE A 34 -3.72 -19.63 -4.68
CA ILE A 34 -2.91 -20.84 -4.48
C ILE A 34 -3.38 -21.54 -3.19
N PRO A 35 -3.83 -22.81 -3.28
CA PRO A 35 -4.25 -23.57 -2.11
C PRO A 35 -3.12 -23.73 -1.10
N ALA A 36 -3.46 -23.62 0.16
CA ALA A 36 -2.56 -23.89 1.28
C ALA A 36 -3.17 -24.98 2.19
N PRO A 37 -2.37 -25.71 2.99
CA PRO A 37 -2.88 -26.75 3.86
C PRO A 37 -4.03 -26.32 4.78
N ASP A 38 -3.99 -25.08 5.22
CA ASP A 38 -4.98 -24.45 6.11
C ASP A 38 -6.01 -23.55 5.37
N SER A 39 -5.91 -23.45 4.05
CA SER A 39 -6.87 -22.72 3.20
C SER A 39 -6.94 -23.30 1.77
N PRO A 40 -7.86 -24.24 1.51
CA PRO A 40 -8.01 -24.84 0.17
C PRO A 40 -8.38 -23.84 -0.94
N THR A 41 -8.89 -22.68 -0.57
CA THR A 41 -9.29 -21.60 -1.50
C THR A 41 -8.26 -20.48 -1.57
N GLY A 42 -7.05 -20.69 -1.04
CA GLY A 42 -6.04 -19.61 -0.98
C GLY A 42 -6.32 -18.57 0.10
N TRP A 43 -5.62 -17.46 0.03
CA TRP A 43 -5.65 -16.39 1.04
C TRP A 43 -5.86 -15.02 0.42
N VAL A 44 -6.54 -14.14 1.14
CA VAL A 44 -6.44 -12.69 0.94
C VAL A 44 -5.36 -12.17 1.87
N TYR A 45 -4.30 -11.62 1.32
CA TYR A 45 -3.25 -10.92 2.07
C TYR A 45 -3.56 -9.43 2.14
N ILE A 46 -3.37 -8.83 3.31
CA ILE A 46 -3.77 -7.46 3.59
C ILE A 46 -2.66 -6.76 4.34
N VAL A 47 -2.23 -5.61 3.85
CA VAL A 47 -1.40 -4.66 4.60
C VAL A 47 -2.29 -3.55 5.12
N ALA A 48 -2.12 -3.17 6.36
CA ALA A 48 -2.94 -2.18 7.04
C ALA A 48 -2.09 -1.23 7.89
N ASP A 49 -2.54 0.02 8.00
CA ASP A 49 -1.96 1.04 8.87
C ASP A 49 -3.04 1.93 9.52
N ASN A 50 -2.61 2.98 10.21
CA ASN A 50 -3.48 3.90 10.91
C ASN A 50 -3.86 5.16 10.11
N PHE A 51 -3.62 5.19 8.81
CA PHE A 51 -3.93 6.30 7.87
C PHE A 51 -3.25 7.64 8.19
N ASN A 52 -3.05 7.97 9.45
CA ASN A 52 -2.46 9.25 9.87
C ASN A 52 -0.93 9.29 9.77
N ARG A 53 -0.32 8.26 9.17
CA ARG A 53 1.12 8.17 8.91
C ARG A 53 1.99 8.26 10.16
N THR A 54 1.51 7.76 11.29
CA THR A 54 2.23 7.82 12.57
C THR A 54 2.74 6.48 13.06
N ALA A 55 2.40 5.39 12.34
CA ALA A 55 2.75 4.03 12.73
C ALA A 55 3.22 3.19 11.54
N PRO A 56 3.98 2.13 11.80
CA PRO A 56 4.33 1.13 10.80
C PRO A 56 3.12 0.32 10.35
N ALA A 57 3.20 -0.20 9.13
CA ALA A 57 2.19 -1.11 8.61
C ALA A 57 2.32 -2.52 9.22
N ARG A 58 1.19 -3.21 9.25
CA ARG A 58 1.04 -4.60 9.71
C ARG A 58 0.47 -5.47 8.61
N LEU A 59 0.81 -6.75 8.64
CA LEU A 59 0.35 -7.72 7.66
C LEU A 59 -0.68 -8.65 8.29
N PHE A 60 -1.73 -8.92 7.52
CA PHE A 60 -2.79 -9.87 7.87
C PHE A 60 -3.06 -10.81 6.71
N ARG A 61 -3.68 -11.95 7.00
CA ARG A 61 -4.30 -12.81 6.02
C ARG A 61 -5.68 -13.26 6.48
N VAL A 62 -6.55 -13.59 5.53
CA VAL A 62 -7.88 -14.10 5.81
C VAL A 62 -8.36 -14.99 4.65
N ARG A 63 -9.20 -15.99 4.94
CA ARG A 63 -9.87 -16.75 3.87
C ARG A 63 -10.81 -15.83 3.10
N PRO A 64 -10.94 -15.98 1.77
CA PRO A 64 -11.76 -15.06 0.96
C PRO A 64 -13.19 -14.88 1.50
N ARG A 65 -13.84 -15.97 1.91
CA ARG A 65 -15.21 -15.92 2.44
C ARG A 65 -15.33 -15.16 3.76
N ASP A 66 -14.27 -15.10 4.54
CA ASP A 66 -14.23 -14.50 5.88
C ASP A 66 -13.72 -13.04 5.84
N PHE A 67 -13.39 -12.51 4.64
CA PHE A 67 -12.84 -11.17 4.47
C PHE A 67 -13.64 -10.04 5.15
N PRO A 68 -14.99 -10.04 5.10
CA PRO A 68 -15.77 -9.00 5.79
C PRO A 68 -15.65 -9.06 7.31
N ASP A 69 -15.35 -10.22 7.88
CA ASP A 69 -15.24 -10.42 9.33
C ASP A 69 -13.80 -10.21 9.82
N ARG A 70 -13.51 -9.00 10.34
CA ARG A 70 -12.19 -8.64 10.85
C ARG A 70 -11.71 -9.52 12.01
N SER A 71 -12.62 -10.14 12.76
CA SER A 71 -12.25 -11.07 13.85
C SER A 71 -11.60 -12.35 13.34
N ARG A 72 -11.76 -12.66 12.05
CA ARG A 72 -11.16 -13.80 11.38
C ARG A 72 -9.80 -13.50 10.75
N TRP A 73 -9.39 -12.25 10.77
CA TRP A 73 -8.08 -11.87 10.23
C TRP A 73 -6.96 -12.36 11.13
N GLN A 74 -6.03 -13.08 10.54
CA GLN A 74 -4.84 -13.60 11.20
C GLN A 74 -3.70 -12.60 11.02
N GLY A 75 -3.23 -12.01 12.12
CA GLY A 75 -2.05 -11.15 12.09
C GLY A 75 -0.76 -11.95 11.86
N TRP A 76 0.20 -11.33 11.22
CA TRP A 76 1.56 -11.85 11.05
C TRP A 76 2.50 -11.31 12.11
N SER A 77 3.25 -12.20 12.74
CA SER A 77 4.37 -11.85 13.61
C SER A 77 5.64 -12.49 13.08
N SER A 78 6.70 -11.70 12.95
CA SER A 78 8.02 -12.22 12.54
C SER A 78 8.60 -13.24 13.52
N ALA A 79 8.17 -13.21 14.78
CA ALA A 79 8.65 -14.13 15.82
C ALA A 79 7.83 -15.43 15.89
N THR A 80 6.51 -15.38 15.66
CA THR A 80 5.60 -16.50 15.95
C THR A 80 4.73 -16.94 14.78
N GLY A 81 4.81 -16.27 13.63
CA GLY A 81 4.04 -16.62 12.44
C GLY A 81 2.61 -16.05 12.44
N TRP A 82 1.72 -16.74 11.71
CA TRP A 82 0.33 -16.36 11.54
C TRP A 82 -0.54 -16.68 12.76
N GLY A 83 -1.56 -15.85 13.01
CA GLY A 83 -2.53 -16.04 14.08
C GLY A 83 -2.18 -15.35 15.39
N ALA A 84 -1.01 -14.72 15.48
CA ALA A 84 -0.57 -13.93 16.62
C ALA A 84 -1.02 -12.47 16.52
N GLN A 85 -0.73 -11.69 17.57
CA GLN A 85 -0.80 -10.23 17.46
C GLN A 85 0.23 -9.78 16.41
N PRO A 86 -0.18 -8.99 15.40
CA PRO A 86 0.71 -8.61 14.33
C PRO A 86 1.83 -7.71 14.84
N THR A 87 3.07 -8.02 14.42
CA THR A 87 4.19 -7.11 14.58
C THR A 87 4.30 -6.17 13.37
N PRO A 88 4.95 -5.01 13.51
CA PRO A 88 5.31 -4.18 12.36
C PRO A 88 6.06 -4.98 11.30
N LEU A 89 5.75 -4.72 10.03
CA LEU A 89 6.51 -5.31 8.91
C LEU A 89 7.97 -4.84 8.93
N TRP A 90 8.18 -3.55 9.21
CA TRP A 90 9.46 -2.90 9.50
C TRP A 90 9.18 -1.60 10.29
N GLY A 91 10.23 -0.82 10.60
CA GLY A 91 10.14 0.29 11.56
C GLY A 91 9.58 1.61 11.03
N ASP A 92 9.53 1.80 9.70
CA ASP A 92 9.13 3.08 9.12
C ASP A 92 7.64 3.37 9.33
N ARG A 93 7.30 4.64 9.46
CA ARG A 93 5.91 5.11 9.48
C ARG A 93 5.41 5.19 8.04
N LEU A 94 4.30 4.55 7.76
CA LEU A 94 3.79 4.41 6.39
C LEU A 94 2.44 5.09 6.20
N GLY A 95 2.13 5.36 4.95
CA GLY A 95 0.81 5.79 4.49
C GLY A 95 0.57 5.40 3.04
N GLU A 96 -0.66 5.55 2.59
CA GLU A 96 -1.12 5.29 1.22
C GLU A 96 -0.58 3.98 0.64
N LEU A 97 -0.99 2.88 1.25
CA LEU A 97 -0.56 1.53 0.89
C LEU A 97 -1.24 1.01 -0.37
N ASN A 98 -0.51 0.36 -1.26
CA ASN A 98 -1.08 -0.42 -2.34
C ASN A 98 -0.28 -1.72 -2.55
N ILE A 99 -0.87 -2.85 -2.16
CA ILE A 99 -0.26 -4.17 -2.34
C ILE A 99 -0.93 -4.93 -3.48
N ARG A 100 -0.12 -5.59 -4.31
CA ARG A 100 -0.56 -6.41 -5.44
C ARG A 100 0.32 -7.65 -5.59
N GLN A 101 -0.18 -8.61 -6.34
CA GLN A 101 0.63 -9.67 -6.91
C GLN A 101 0.90 -9.34 -8.40
N ILE A 102 2.16 -9.32 -8.80
CA ILE A 102 2.62 -9.04 -10.16
C ILE A 102 3.67 -10.12 -10.50
N ASP A 103 3.47 -10.82 -11.60
CA ASP A 103 4.37 -11.87 -12.08
C ASP A 103 4.73 -12.91 -11.00
N GLY A 104 3.75 -13.24 -10.13
CA GLY A 104 3.93 -14.17 -9.02
C GLY A 104 4.61 -13.60 -7.77
N LEU A 105 5.10 -12.36 -7.82
CA LEU A 105 5.72 -11.69 -6.68
C LEU A 105 4.75 -10.74 -5.98
N THR A 106 4.95 -10.56 -4.70
CA THR A 106 4.24 -9.54 -3.90
C THR A 106 4.93 -8.20 -4.07
N VAL A 107 4.18 -7.20 -4.48
CA VAL A 107 4.64 -5.82 -4.64
C VAL A 107 3.85 -4.92 -3.70
N LEU A 108 4.54 -4.13 -2.89
CA LEU A 108 3.95 -3.11 -2.02
C LEU A 108 4.50 -1.74 -2.40
N SER A 109 3.63 -0.85 -2.85
CA SER A 109 3.92 0.58 -2.98
C SER A 109 3.36 1.31 -1.77
N TYR A 110 4.11 2.28 -1.24
CA TYR A 110 3.73 3.02 -0.05
C TYR A 110 4.38 4.40 0.00
N PHE A 111 3.73 5.31 0.71
CA PHE A 111 4.34 6.56 1.14
C PHE A 111 5.15 6.30 2.41
N ASN A 112 6.42 6.64 2.40
CA ASN A 112 7.28 6.59 3.58
C ASN A 112 7.24 7.94 4.30
N ALA A 113 6.58 8.00 5.45
CA ALA A 113 6.41 9.24 6.19
C ALA A 113 7.69 9.74 6.88
N ASP A 114 8.69 8.90 7.01
CA ASP A 114 9.99 9.29 7.61
C ASP A 114 10.89 9.97 6.58
N THR A 115 10.76 9.63 5.29
CA THR A 115 11.54 10.21 4.19
C THR A 115 10.74 11.15 3.29
N GLY A 116 9.41 11.02 3.28
CA GLY A 116 8.51 11.69 2.34
C GLY A 116 8.46 11.04 0.95
N ASN A 117 9.19 9.97 0.71
CA ASN A 117 9.29 9.31 -0.59
C ASN A 117 8.10 8.39 -0.88
N MET A 118 7.86 8.18 -2.18
CA MET A 118 7.09 7.04 -2.65
C MET A 118 8.03 5.88 -2.94
N GLU A 119 7.82 4.77 -2.28
CA GLU A 119 8.72 3.63 -2.29
C GLU A 119 7.99 2.34 -2.66
N ILE A 120 8.75 1.36 -3.16
CA ILE A 120 8.27 0.02 -3.49
C ILE A 120 9.17 -1.01 -2.84
N ARG A 121 8.56 -2.11 -2.37
CA ARG A 121 9.25 -3.35 -2.01
C ARG A 121 8.66 -4.51 -2.81
N VAL A 122 9.53 -5.41 -3.27
CA VAL A 122 9.15 -6.62 -4.01
C VAL A 122 9.70 -7.84 -3.29
N ALA A 123 8.85 -8.83 -3.05
CA ALA A 123 9.21 -10.05 -2.35
C ALA A 123 8.48 -11.27 -2.93
N ASN A 124 9.03 -12.45 -2.74
CA ASN A 124 8.38 -13.72 -3.14
C ASN A 124 7.09 -14.02 -2.37
N HIS A 125 6.96 -13.46 -1.18
CA HIS A 125 5.80 -13.66 -0.30
C HIS A 125 5.60 -12.42 0.59
N PRO A 126 4.38 -12.04 0.95
CA PRO A 126 4.13 -10.83 1.74
C PRO A 126 4.84 -10.79 3.09
N THR A 127 5.12 -11.94 3.70
CA THR A 127 5.89 -12.02 4.96
C THR A 127 7.35 -11.61 4.82
N ALA A 128 7.89 -11.61 3.60
CA ALA A 128 9.27 -11.24 3.32
C ALA A 128 9.44 -9.75 2.97
N LEU A 129 8.35 -8.97 2.87
CA LEU A 129 8.41 -7.55 2.50
C LEU A 129 9.30 -6.73 3.44
N GLY A 130 9.32 -7.06 4.74
CA GLY A 130 10.13 -6.34 5.71
C GLY A 130 11.64 -6.40 5.44
N ALA A 131 12.11 -7.50 4.87
CA ALA A 131 13.52 -7.71 4.51
C ALA A 131 13.84 -7.38 3.03
N ALA A 132 12.82 -7.08 2.21
CA ALA A 132 13.02 -6.79 0.80
C ALA A 132 13.72 -5.44 0.60
N PRO A 133 14.57 -5.31 -0.44
CA PRO A 133 15.16 -4.03 -0.81
C PRO A 133 14.10 -2.97 -1.10
N VAL A 134 14.46 -1.71 -0.85
CA VAL A 134 13.62 -0.55 -1.17
C VAL A 134 14.01 0.00 -2.53
N THR A 135 13.02 0.25 -3.38
CA THR A 135 13.16 1.04 -4.60
C THR A 135 12.39 2.35 -4.43
N THR A 136 13.07 3.48 -4.52
CA THR A 136 12.43 4.79 -4.48
C THR A 136 11.88 5.12 -5.87
N VAL A 137 10.57 5.23 -5.99
CA VAL A 137 9.88 5.63 -7.23
C VAL A 137 9.93 7.14 -7.39
N VAL A 138 9.56 7.86 -6.32
CA VAL A 138 9.55 9.31 -6.29
C VAL A 138 10.25 9.78 -5.03
N ARG A 139 11.21 10.66 -5.21
CA ARG A 139 11.89 11.38 -4.11
C ARG A 139 11.08 12.61 -3.73
N ALA A 140 10.90 12.81 -2.44
CA ALA A 140 10.25 14.01 -1.94
C ALA A 140 11.11 15.24 -2.20
N GLY A 141 10.49 16.25 -2.78
CA GLY A 141 11.01 17.61 -2.74
C GLY A 141 10.72 18.27 -1.38
N ALA A 142 11.13 19.53 -1.24
CA ALA A 142 10.95 20.27 0.00
C ALA A 142 9.47 20.43 0.41
N TRP A 143 9.19 20.27 1.68
CA TRP A 143 7.94 20.65 2.33
C TRP A 143 8.23 21.83 3.27
N PRO A 144 7.48 22.91 3.29
CA PRO A 144 6.24 23.18 2.56
C PRO A 144 6.44 24.06 1.31
N ASP A 145 7.65 24.09 0.74
CA ASP A 145 7.90 24.94 -0.42
C ASP A 145 6.99 24.55 -1.59
N PRO A 146 6.19 25.49 -2.10
CA PRO A 146 5.33 25.23 -3.25
C PRO A 146 6.19 25.18 -4.51
N VAL A 147 6.68 24.01 -4.85
CA VAL A 147 7.36 23.81 -6.13
C VAL A 147 6.30 23.59 -7.19
N GLU A 148 6.08 24.56 -8.02
CA GLU A 148 5.15 24.50 -9.15
C GLU A 148 5.66 23.59 -10.28
N ALA A 149 6.93 23.22 -10.25
CA ALA A 149 7.56 22.48 -11.32
C ALA A 149 7.08 21.03 -11.37
N LEU A 150 6.67 20.62 -12.55
CA LEU A 150 6.63 19.20 -12.90
C LEU A 150 8.07 18.66 -12.90
N PRO A 151 8.28 17.39 -12.55
CA PRO A 151 9.61 16.80 -12.69
C PRO A 151 10.08 16.93 -14.15
N GLU A 152 11.34 17.27 -14.34
CA GLU A 152 11.97 17.24 -15.65
C GLU A 152 11.96 15.79 -16.18
N PRO A 153 11.93 15.60 -17.51
CA PRO A 153 12.03 14.26 -18.06
C PRO A 153 13.24 13.50 -17.52
N GLY A 154 13.00 12.36 -16.91
CA GLY A 154 14.03 11.54 -16.26
C GLY A 154 14.32 11.90 -14.80
N ASP A 155 13.73 12.95 -14.26
CA ASP A 155 13.76 13.24 -12.82
C ASP A 155 12.58 12.58 -12.13
N ASN A 156 12.81 12.03 -10.94
CA ASN A 156 11.79 11.48 -10.07
C ASN A 156 11.58 12.28 -8.79
N MET A 157 12.03 13.54 -8.75
CA MET A 157 11.78 14.41 -7.60
C MET A 157 10.45 15.15 -7.77
N LEU A 158 9.58 15.03 -6.78
CA LEU A 158 8.28 15.67 -6.75
C LEU A 158 8.06 16.36 -5.40
N ALA A 159 7.72 17.64 -5.42
CA ALA A 159 7.33 18.30 -4.19
C ALA A 159 5.98 17.76 -3.71
N GLN A 160 5.86 17.55 -2.40
CA GLN A 160 4.61 17.14 -1.76
C GLN A 160 3.96 15.92 -2.43
N PRO A 161 4.69 14.80 -2.64
CA PRO A 161 4.10 13.58 -3.17
C PRO A 161 3.07 13.04 -2.17
N TYR A 162 2.03 12.45 -2.72
CA TYR A 162 0.90 12.00 -1.95
C TYR A 162 0.25 10.81 -2.66
N GLY A 163 0.04 9.73 -1.92
CA GLY A 163 -0.54 8.53 -2.48
C GLY A 163 0.34 7.87 -3.55
N GLY A 164 0.23 6.58 -3.69
CA GLY A 164 0.87 5.80 -4.74
C GLY A 164 0.00 4.61 -5.09
N TYR A 165 -0.27 4.42 -6.38
CA TYR A 165 -1.14 3.36 -6.84
C TYR A 165 -0.49 2.65 -8.03
N ILE A 166 -0.31 1.33 -7.91
CA ILE A 166 0.22 0.51 -9.00
C ILE A 166 -0.87 0.33 -10.06
N ALA A 167 -0.58 0.75 -11.28
CA ALA A 167 -1.51 0.65 -12.39
C ALA A 167 -1.91 -0.80 -12.68
N PRO A 168 -3.17 -1.09 -12.99
CA PRO A 168 -3.57 -2.39 -13.49
C PRO A 168 -2.83 -2.75 -14.77
N GLY A 169 -2.44 -4.02 -14.92
CA GLY A 169 -1.70 -4.47 -16.09
C GLY A 169 -0.21 -4.18 -16.06
N SER A 170 0.32 -3.62 -14.97
CA SER A 170 1.76 -3.49 -14.73
C SER A 170 2.44 -4.86 -14.73
N THR A 171 3.64 -4.92 -15.28
CA THR A 171 4.60 -6.01 -15.12
C THR A 171 5.75 -5.54 -14.24
N LEU A 172 6.65 -6.43 -13.84
CA LEU A 172 7.84 -6.02 -13.09
C LEU A 172 8.86 -5.27 -13.94
N ASP A 173 8.86 -5.49 -15.25
CA ASP A 173 9.74 -4.76 -16.18
C ASP A 173 9.24 -3.36 -16.49
N GLU A 174 7.91 -3.16 -16.48
CA GLU A 174 7.24 -1.88 -16.78
C GLU A 174 6.10 -1.65 -15.79
N MET A 175 6.45 -1.29 -14.57
CA MET A 175 5.45 -1.03 -13.55
C MET A 175 5.04 0.44 -13.55
N GLY A 176 3.81 0.71 -13.95
CA GLY A 176 3.20 2.03 -13.85
C GLY A 176 2.81 2.33 -12.41
N VAL A 177 3.24 3.47 -11.88
CA VAL A 177 2.84 3.96 -10.56
C VAL A 177 2.26 5.35 -10.69
N PHE A 178 0.99 5.51 -10.31
CA PHE A 178 0.36 6.82 -10.21
C PHE A 178 0.68 7.44 -8.87
N VAL A 179 1.28 8.63 -8.90
CA VAL A 179 1.60 9.40 -7.70
C VAL A 179 0.89 10.74 -7.78
N SER A 180 0.16 11.08 -6.73
CA SER A 180 -0.47 12.38 -6.60
C SER A 180 0.51 13.41 -6.06
N GLN A 181 0.36 14.64 -6.50
CA GLN A 181 1.00 15.80 -5.93
C GLN A 181 -0.09 16.70 -5.32
N TRP A 182 0.08 17.07 -4.06
CA TRP A 182 -0.76 18.10 -3.43
C TRP A 182 0.03 19.38 -3.29
N ASN A 183 -0.13 20.27 -4.27
CA ASN A 183 0.55 21.54 -4.26
C ASN A 183 -0.25 22.54 -3.40
N THR A 184 0.36 23.02 -2.33
CA THR A 184 -0.23 24.00 -1.41
C THR A 184 0.23 25.44 -1.68
N GLY A 185 0.95 25.66 -2.78
CA GLY A 185 1.46 26.98 -3.16
C GLY A 185 0.34 27.99 -3.49
N PRO A 186 0.48 29.26 -3.09
CA PRO A 186 -0.57 30.27 -3.26
C PRO A 186 -0.84 30.64 -4.73
N ARG A 187 0.02 30.22 -5.66
CA ARG A 187 -0.08 30.54 -7.08
C ARG A 187 -0.61 29.39 -7.94
N ASP A 188 -0.75 28.20 -7.38
CA ASP A 188 -1.20 27.06 -8.16
C ASP A 188 -2.73 26.99 -8.20
N ARG A 189 -3.27 27.09 -9.42
CA ARG A 189 -4.72 26.92 -9.67
C ARG A 189 -5.13 25.46 -9.77
N ALA A 190 -4.16 24.53 -9.78
CA ALA A 190 -4.38 23.09 -9.83
C ALA A 190 -3.71 22.44 -8.61
N PRO A 191 -4.35 22.48 -7.41
CA PRO A 191 -3.75 22.01 -6.16
C PRO A 191 -3.47 20.52 -6.15
N TYR A 192 -4.11 19.76 -7.03
CA TYR A 192 -3.90 18.33 -7.19
C TYR A 192 -3.49 17.98 -8.61
N ARG A 193 -2.46 17.15 -8.70
CA ARG A 193 -2.02 16.54 -9.96
C ARG A 193 -1.78 15.05 -9.72
N VAL A 194 -1.93 14.26 -10.77
CA VAL A 194 -1.52 12.85 -10.77
C VAL A 194 -0.52 12.67 -11.88
N LEU A 195 0.64 12.15 -11.54
CA LEU A 195 1.70 11.81 -12.48
C LEU A 195 1.84 10.30 -12.54
N GLN A 196 2.16 9.78 -13.70
CA GLN A 196 2.52 8.38 -13.88
C GLN A 196 4.03 8.25 -14.02
N PHE A 197 4.61 7.41 -13.18
CA PHE A 197 5.99 6.98 -13.26
C PHE A 197 6.02 5.55 -13.77
N VAL A 198 7.01 5.21 -14.57
CA VAL A 198 7.29 3.83 -14.98
C VAL A 198 8.58 3.42 -14.30
N VAL A 199 8.56 2.31 -13.60
CA VAL A 199 9.70 1.82 -12.83
C VAL A 199 9.90 0.32 -13.06
N ASN A 200 11.16 -0.09 -13.14
CA ASN A 200 11.56 -1.48 -12.96
C ASN A 200 12.22 -1.60 -11.59
N PRO A 201 11.61 -2.28 -10.61
CA PRO A 201 12.14 -2.33 -9.25
C PRO A 201 13.46 -3.06 -9.10
N PHE A 202 13.94 -3.73 -10.15
CA PHE A 202 15.19 -4.48 -10.18
C PHE A 202 16.31 -3.78 -10.97
N LYS A 203 16.00 -2.65 -11.58
CA LYS A 203 16.98 -1.84 -12.31
C LYS A 203 17.14 -0.51 -11.61
N PRO A 204 18.37 -0.05 -11.38
CA PRO A 204 18.64 1.25 -10.79
C PRO A 204 18.23 2.41 -11.71
#